data_2707fb161fd66d9b6fc311d59dae4fc2
#
_entry.id   2707fb161fd66d9b6fc311d59dae4fc2
#
_cell.length_a   1.000
_cell.length_b   1.000
_cell.length_c   1.000
_cell.angle_alpha   90.00
_cell.angle_beta   90.00
_cell.angle_gamma   90.00
#
_symmetry.space_group_name_H-M   'P 1'
#
loop_
_entity.id
_entity.type
_entity.pdbx_description
1 polymer ?
#
loop_
_entity_poly.entity_id
_entity_poly.type
_entity_poly.pdbx_seq_one_letter_code
_entity_poly.pdbx_strand_id
1 'polypeptide(L)'
;MKLKLALLAGAAPAAALYGAPRPVQIIPSVLPADFAALGLDCTALEKAGCDRIQFDVMDGNFVPNLTFGPDVIAAQRKTTKLMFETQLMVSERCTDAMLPQFTEATKGPNGEPGVVIVHVEACTHIHRSLSNIRAMGGSPSVALNPSTPAEAVENVLDLVDHVLVMTVNPGFGGQAYIPTMTDKIEKIRKWIVDRGLDVDIEVDGCVKIKSSRRLRAESLRRPPRHRRDACSMAWRYRFLTVRPRRRREMTW
;
A
#
# COMPACT_ATOMS: atom_id res chain seq x y z
N MET A 1 -25.27 50.28 -23.73
CA MET A 1 -23.92 49.75 -23.43
C MET A 1 -24.08 48.76 -22.28
N LYS A 2 -24.17 47.44 -22.58
CA LYS A 2 -24.36 46.39 -21.56
C LYS A 2 -23.00 45.75 -21.26
N LEU A 3 -22.50 45.96 -20.04
CA LEU A 3 -21.26 45.35 -19.55
C LEU A 3 -21.51 43.87 -19.23
N LYS A 4 -20.88 42.97 -19.97
CA LYS A 4 -20.86 41.56 -19.61
C LYS A 4 -19.81 41.35 -18.53
N LEU A 5 -20.27 41.05 -17.32
CA LEU A 5 -19.42 40.58 -16.23
C LEU A 5 -19.05 39.12 -16.52
N ALA A 6 -17.81 38.89 -16.92
CA ALA A 6 -17.26 37.53 -17.02
C ALA A 6 -16.99 37.02 -15.60
N LEU A 7 -17.77 36.05 -15.12
CA LEU A 7 -17.45 35.30 -13.92
C LEU A 7 -16.15 34.52 -14.19
N LEU A 8 -15.06 34.95 -13.58
CA LEU A 8 -13.88 34.10 -13.39
C LEU A 8 -14.27 32.97 -12.41
N ALA A 9 -14.53 31.80 -12.96
CA ALA A 9 -14.63 30.60 -12.14
C ALA A 9 -13.27 30.38 -11.48
N GLY A 10 -13.12 30.81 -10.24
CA GLY A 10 -11.94 30.53 -9.43
C GLY A 10 -11.78 29.02 -9.31
N ALA A 11 -10.58 28.52 -9.58
CA ALA A 11 -10.23 27.14 -9.33
C ALA A 11 -10.57 26.82 -7.87
N ALA A 12 -11.37 25.79 -7.63
CA ALA A 12 -11.69 25.34 -6.29
C ALA A 12 -10.39 25.03 -5.54
N PRO A 13 -10.28 25.40 -4.25
CA PRO A 13 -9.06 25.10 -3.49
C PRO A 13 -8.79 23.59 -3.51
N ALA A 14 -7.54 23.19 -3.64
CA ALA A 14 -7.11 21.79 -3.74
C ALA A 14 -7.76 20.88 -2.66
N ALA A 15 -7.96 21.39 -1.45
CA ALA A 15 -8.67 20.69 -0.37
C ALA A 15 -10.14 20.34 -0.69
N ALA A 16 -10.80 21.10 -1.58
CA ALA A 16 -12.17 20.80 -2.01
C ALA A 16 -12.21 19.69 -3.06
N LEU A 17 -11.11 19.52 -3.82
CA LEU A 17 -10.97 18.46 -4.83
C LEU A 17 -10.50 17.14 -4.21
N TYR A 18 -9.66 17.19 -3.17
CA TYR A 18 -9.00 15.98 -2.60
C TYR A 18 -9.62 15.49 -1.28
N GLY A 19 -10.65 16.15 -0.75
CA GLY A 19 -11.20 15.86 0.58
C GLY A 19 -10.25 16.23 1.73
N ALA A 20 -10.66 16.03 2.99
CA ALA A 20 -9.75 16.20 4.11
C ALA A 20 -8.70 15.08 4.09
N PRO A 21 -7.39 15.39 4.21
CA PRO A 21 -6.34 14.39 4.19
C PRO A 21 -6.54 13.38 5.33
N ARG A 22 -6.52 12.08 5.02
CA ARG A 22 -6.51 11.03 6.03
C ARG A 22 -5.12 10.91 6.65
N PRO A 23 -5.01 10.42 7.90
CA PRO A 23 -3.70 10.23 8.50
C PRO A 23 -2.88 9.23 7.68
N VAL A 24 -1.61 9.58 7.53
CA VAL A 24 -0.62 8.70 6.91
C VAL A 24 -0.44 7.46 7.80
N GLN A 25 -0.53 6.28 7.21
CA GLN A 25 -0.24 5.01 7.89
C GLN A 25 1.23 4.64 7.73
N ILE A 26 1.78 4.01 8.77
CA ILE A 26 3.16 3.50 8.80
C ILE A 26 3.07 1.97 8.84
N ILE A 27 3.55 1.35 7.78
CA ILE A 27 3.44 -0.09 7.54
C ILE A 27 4.86 -0.63 7.31
N PRO A 28 5.58 -1.04 8.37
CA PRO A 28 6.92 -1.59 8.23
C PRO A 28 6.88 -3.00 7.64
N SER A 29 7.80 -3.29 6.71
CA SER A 29 8.10 -4.64 6.30
C SER A 29 8.92 -5.38 7.35
N VAL A 30 8.65 -6.66 7.53
CA VAL A 30 9.45 -7.57 8.35
C VAL A 30 10.53 -8.32 7.56
N LEU A 31 10.75 -7.94 6.29
CA LEU A 31 11.84 -8.52 5.48
C LEU A 31 13.23 -8.41 6.16
N PRO A 32 13.59 -7.28 6.83
CA PRO A 32 14.87 -7.15 7.52
C PRO A 32 14.85 -7.68 8.97
N ALA A 33 13.75 -8.29 9.42
CA ALA A 33 13.63 -8.81 10.78
C ALA A 33 14.47 -10.09 11.00
N ASP A 34 14.71 -10.45 12.23
CA ASP A 34 15.27 -11.75 12.58
C ASP A 34 14.17 -12.83 12.42
N PHE A 35 14.25 -13.63 11.38
CA PHE A 35 13.26 -14.69 11.13
C PHE A 35 13.22 -15.76 12.24
N ALA A 36 14.29 -15.93 13.01
CA ALA A 36 14.29 -16.80 14.18
C ALA A 36 13.50 -16.22 15.37
N ALA A 37 13.31 -14.90 15.38
CA ALA A 37 12.62 -14.16 16.44
C ALA A 37 11.48 -13.26 15.89
N LEU A 38 10.92 -13.57 14.72
CA LEU A 38 9.96 -12.76 13.97
C LEU A 38 8.77 -12.30 14.83
N GLY A 39 8.27 -13.16 15.72
CA GLY A 39 7.18 -12.81 16.63
C GLY A 39 7.53 -11.72 17.63
N LEU A 40 8.78 -11.64 18.09
CA LEU A 40 9.25 -10.58 18.96
C LEU A 40 9.30 -9.24 18.21
N ASP A 41 9.74 -9.26 16.95
CA ASP A 41 9.78 -8.07 16.11
C ASP A 41 8.37 -7.58 15.78
N CYS A 42 7.42 -8.46 15.44
CA CYS A 42 6.01 -8.10 15.26
C CYS A 42 5.42 -7.43 16.52
N THR A 43 5.71 -7.99 17.70
CA THR A 43 5.28 -7.40 18.99
C THR A 43 5.94 -6.03 19.24
N ALA A 44 7.20 -5.87 18.87
CA ALA A 44 7.91 -4.59 19.01
C ALA A 44 7.32 -3.51 18.10
N LEU A 45 6.94 -3.88 16.85
CA LEU A 45 6.28 -2.97 15.91
C LEU A 45 4.90 -2.50 16.43
N GLU A 46 4.12 -3.39 17.04
CA GLU A 46 2.84 -3.03 17.68
C GLU A 46 3.06 -2.04 18.84
N LYS A 47 3.99 -2.35 19.74
CA LYS A 47 4.36 -1.43 20.84
C LYS A 47 4.86 -0.08 20.36
N ALA A 48 5.49 -0.06 19.21
CA ALA A 48 5.95 1.15 18.55
C ALA A 48 4.84 2.00 17.95
N GLY A 49 3.60 1.49 17.87
CA GLY A 49 2.44 2.17 17.34
C GLY A 49 2.43 2.22 15.81
N CYS A 50 2.96 1.21 15.14
CA CYS A 50 2.77 1.01 13.71
C CYS A 50 1.30 0.70 13.42
N ASP A 51 0.86 0.99 12.18
CA ASP A 51 -0.56 0.85 11.81
C ASP A 51 -0.87 -0.56 11.26
N ARG A 52 0.11 -1.18 10.55
CA ARG A 52 0.04 -2.56 10.00
C ARG A 52 1.44 -3.17 9.97
N ILE A 53 1.53 -4.43 9.57
CA ILE A 53 2.79 -5.15 9.29
C ILE A 53 2.74 -5.69 7.87
N GLN A 54 3.78 -5.42 7.09
CA GLN A 54 3.92 -5.99 5.74
C GLN A 54 4.84 -7.21 5.74
N PHE A 55 4.41 -8.23 4.98
CA PHE A 55 5.14 -9.45 4.68
C PHE A 55 5.50 -9.48 3.20
N ASP A 56 6.78 -9.34 2.89
CA ASP A 56 7.32 -9.41 1.53
C ASP A 56 7.58 -10.88 1.15
N VAL A 57 6.64 -11.48 0.43
CA VAL A 57 6.72 -12.87 -0.03
C VAL A 57 7.44 -12.94 -1.36
N MET A 58 8.49 -13.74 -1.42
CA MET A 58 9.36 -13.88 -2.59
C MET A 58 9.61 -15.35 -2.88
N ASP A 59 9.56 -15.73 -4.16
CA ASP A 59 9.62 -17.13 -4.61
C ASP A 59 10.92 -17.55 -5.33
N GLY A 60 11.88 -16.64 -5.44
CA GLY A 60 13.13 -16.88 -6.16
C GLY A 60 13.00 -16.86 -7.70
N ASN A 61 11.77 -16.61 -8.24
CA ASN A 61 11.51 -16.54 -9.67
C ASN A 61 11.10 -15.12 -10.10
N PHE A 62 10.11 -14.52 -9.46
CA PHE A 62 9.70 -13.14 -9.74
C PHE A 62 10.80 -12.16 -9.33
N VAL A 63 11.47 -12.43 -8.22
CA VAL A 63 12.65 -11.71 -7.72
C VAL A 63 13.72 -12.72 -7.30
N PRO A 64 15.03 -12.38 -7.40
CA PRO A 64 16.14 -13.29 -7.07
C PRO A 64 16.37 -13.39 -5.55
N ASN A 65 15.30 -13.57 -4.79
CA ASN A 65 15.32 -13.75 -3.34
C ASN A 65 14.17 -14.69 -2.93
N LEU A 66 14.32 -15.37 -1.81
CA LEU A 66 13.34 -16.30 -1.26
C LEU A 66 13.09 -15.91 0.20
N THR A 67 11.82 -15.81 0.62
CA THR A 67 11.51 -15.42 1.99
C THR A 67 10.65 -16.47 2.71
N PHE A 68 9.38 -16.21 2.94
CA PHE A 68 8.51 -17.07 3.74
C PHE A 68 7.13 -17.27 3.08
N GLY A 69 6.48 -18.35 3.49
CA GLY A 69 5.16 -18.73 3.01
C GLY A 69 4.03 -18.35 3.97
N PRO A 70 2.79 -18.73 3.63
CA PRO A 70 1.59 -18.36 4.38
C PRO A 70 1.59 -18.89 5.82
N ASP A 71 2.14 -20.06 6.09
CA ASP A 71 2.18 -20.64 7.44
C ASP A 71 3.03 -19.80 8.41
N VAL A 72 4.14 -19.23 7.92
CA VAL A 72 4.98 -18.34 8.73
C VAL A 72 4.21 -17.07 9.08
N ILE A 73 3.44 -16.51 8.12
CA ILE A 73 2.61 -15.33 8.33
C ILE A 73 1.50 -15.63 9.33
N ALA A 74 0.76 -16.72 9.13
CA ALA A 74 -0.31 -17.17 10.01
C ALA A 74 0.17 -17.38 11.46
N ALA A 75 1.39 -17.93 11.63
CA ALA A 75 1.99 -18.12 12.96
C ALA A 75 2.17 -16.80 13.72
N GLN A 76 2.41 -15.68 13.02
CA GLN A 76 2.59 -14.37 13.64
C GLN A 76 1.28 -13.78 14.18
N ARG A 77 0.11 -14.28 13.79
CA ARG A 77 -1.17 -13.79 14.33
C ARG A 77 -1.27 -13.90 15.85
N LYS A 78 -0.52 -14.84 16.45
CA LYS A 78 -0.48 -15.04 17.92
C LYS A 78 0.34 -13.98 18.66
N THR A 79 1.19 -13.23 17.96
CA THR A 79 2.18 -12.32 18.56
C THR A 79 1.77 -10.86 18.52
N THR A 80 0.80 -10.50 17.69
CA THR A 80 0.37 -9.10 17.49
C THR A 80 -1.10 -9.00 17.07
N LYS A 81 -1.73 -7.87 17.38
CA LYS A 81 -3.09 -7.53 16.92
C LYS A 81 -3.09 -6.64 15.67
N LEU A 82 -1.92 -6.19 15.21
CA LEU A 82 -1.85 -5.38 14.00
C LEU A 82 -2.39 -6.13 12.79
N MET A 83 -3.02 -5.41 11.88
CA MET A 83 -3.44 -5.96 10.60
C MET A 83 -2.21 -6.35 9.77
N PHE A 84 -2.36 -7.43 9.02
CA PHE A 84 -1.31 -7.91 8.12
C PHE A 84 -1.60 -7.49 6.69
N GLU A 85 -0.53 -7.22 5.98
CA GLU A 85 -0.57 -7.13 4.53
C GLU A 85 0.57 -7.96 3.93
N THR A 86 0.27 -8.59 2.81
CA THR A 86 1.18 -9.52 2.14
C THR A 86 1.40 -9.04 0.73
N GLN A 87 2.64 -8.72 0.40
CA GLN A 87 3.03 -8.41 -0.98
C GLN A 87 3.56 -9.68 -1.65
N LEU A 88 2.86 -10.16 -2.68
CA LEU A 88 3.20 -11.37 -3.40
C LEU A 88 4.13 -11.05 -4.58
N MET A 89 5.42 -11.06 -4.33
CA MET A 89 6.47 -11.01 -5.35
C MET A 89 6.78 -12.44 -5.81
N VAL A 90 5.78 -13.07 -6.43
CA VAL A 90 5.81 -14.46 -6.85
C VAL A 90 5.42 -14.59 -8.32
N SER A 91 5.91 -15.62 -8.99
CA SER A 91 5.64 -15.86 -10.40
C SER A 91 4.15 -16.11 -10.67
N GLU A 92 3.71 -15.86 -11.89
CA GLU A 92 2.32 -16.03 -12.33
C GLU A 92 1.73 -17.39 -11.96
N ARG A 93 2.49 -18.46 -12.14
CA ARG A 93 2.05 -19.83 -11.81
C ARG A 93 1.71 -20.01 -10.32
N CYS A 94 2.35 -19.25 -9.46
CA CYS A 94 2.15 -19.32 -8.01
C CYS A 94 1.08 -18.36 -7.53
N THR A 95 0.92 -17.17 -8.16
CA THR A 95 0.05 -16.11 -7.68
C THR A 95 -1.38 -16.59 -7.46
N ASP A 96 -2.11 -16.95 -8.51
CA ASP A 96 -3.52 -17.35 -8.38
C ASP A 96 -3.72 -18.63 -7.54
N ALA A 97 -2.78 -19.59 -7.62
CA ALA A 97 -2.86 -20.85 -6.87
C ALA A 97 -2.69 -20.67 -5.36
N MET A 98 -1.97 -19.63 -4.93
CA MET A 98 -1.65 -19.40 -3.52
C MET A 98 -2.55 -18.33 -2.87
N LEU A 99 -3.40 -17.63 -3.62
CA LEU A 99 -4.29 -16.60 -3.07
C LEU A 99 -5.12 -17.09 -1.87
N PRO A 100 -5.72 -18.28 -1.86
CA PRO A 100 -6.52 -18.74 -0.72
C PRO A 100 -5.72 -18.80 0.58
N GLN A 101 -4.51 -19.36 0.54
CA GLN A 101 -3.66 -19.51 1.73
C GLN A 101 -3.18 -18.16 2.25
N PHE A 102 -2.76 -17.24 1.37
CA PHE A 102 -2.32 -15.92 1.78
C PHE A 102 -3.48 -15.05 2.26
N THR A 103 -4.65 -15.14 1.64
CA THR A 103 -5.84 -14.41 2.10
C THR A 103 -6.24 -14.86 3.52
N GLU A 104 -6.17 -16.16 3.80
CA GLU A 104 -6.45 -16.68 5.14
C GLU A 104 -5.38 -16.25 6.14
N ALA A 105 -4.09 -16.36 5.78
CA ALA A 105 -2.97 -16.02 6.67
C ALA A 105 -2.92 -14.54 7.07
N THR A 106 -3.45 -13.64 6.24
CA THR A 106 -3.47 -12.20 6.50
C THR A 106 -4.68 -11.72 7.31
N LYS A 107 -5.69 -12.56 7.55
CA LYS A 107 -6.86 -12.18 8.33
C LYS A 107 -6.49 -11.57 9.68
N GLY A 108 -7.23 -10.55 10.05
CA GLY A 108 -7.10 -9.91 11.36
C GLY A 108 -7.52 -10.81 12.52
N PRO A 109 -7.26 -10.39 13.76
CA PRO A 109 -7.52 -11.20 14.95
C PRO A 109 -9.00 -11.58 15.16
N ASN A 110 -9.95 -10.83 14.59
CA ASN A 110 -11.39 -11.12 14.64
C ASN A 110 -11.94 -11.50 13.25
N GLY A 111 -11.09 -11.90 12.31
CA GLY A 111 -11.46 -12.25 10.94
C GLY A 111 -11.60 -11.06 9.98
N GLU A 112 -11.11 -9.88 10.36
CA GLU A 112 -11.11 -8.71 9.48
C GLU A 112 -10.28 -8.99 8.20
N PRO A 113 -10.66 -8.40 7.04
CA PRO A 113 -9.94 -8.58 5.80
C PRO A 113 -8.49 -8.10 5.92
N GLY A 114 -7.51 -9.02 5.75
CA GLY A 114 -6.12 -8.65 5.54
C GLY A 114 -5.86 -8.20 4.11
N VAL A 115 -4.80 -7.44 3.90
CA VAL A 115 -4.46 -6.92 2.57
C VAL A 115 -3.62 -7.94 1.82
N VAL A 116 -4.05 -8.29 0.60
CA VAL A 116 -3.28 -9.14 -0.31
C VAL A 116 -2.93 -8.33 -1.55
N ILE A 117 -1.64 -8.11 -1.74
CA ILE A 117 -1.08 -7.29 -2.80
C ILE A 117 -0.50 -8.22 -3.87
N VAL A 118 -1.03 -8.15 -5.08
CA VAL A 118 -0.52 -8.90 -6.23
C VAL A 118 0.12 -7.95 -7.22
N HIS A 119 1.23 -8.38 -7.81
CA HIS A 119 1.89 -7.59 -8.86
C HIS A 119 1.14 -7.72 -10.18
N VAL A 120 0.91 -6.59 -10.85
CA VAL A 120 0.27 -6.59 -12.18
C VAL A 120 1.08 -7.43 -13.17
N GLU A 121 2.40 -7.45 -13.03
CA GLU A 121 3.34 -8.21 -13.85
C GLU A 121 3.29 -9.73 -13.61
N ALA A 122 2.69 -10.15 -12.50
CA ALA A 122 2.57 -11.56 -12.09
C ALA A 122 1.15 -12.11 -12.27
N CYS A 123 0.28 -11.40 -12.99
CA CYS A 123 -1.12 -11.80 -13.16
C CYS A 123 -1.56 -11.63 -14.61
N THR A 124 -1.69 -12.70 -15.37
CA THR A 124 -2.28 -12.66 -16.73
C THR A 124 -3.70 -12.08 -16.72
N HIS A 125 -4.48 -12.40 -15.70
CA HIS A 125 -5.86 -11.97 -15.55
C HIS A 125 -6.06 -11.19 -14.24
N ILE A 126 -5.36 -10.07 -14.10
CA ILE A 126 -5.34 -9.27 -12.86
C ILE A 126 -6.75 -8.92 -12.33
N HIS A 127 -7.69 -8.59 -13.20
CA HIS A 127 -9.09 -8.32 -12.82
C HIS A 127 -9.70 -9.51 -12.05
N ARG A 128 -9.50 -10.74 -12.55
CA ARG A 128 -10.00 -11.97 -11.91
C ARG A 128 -9.30 -12.22 -10.59
N SER A 129 -7.98 -12.07 -10.53
CA SER A 129 -7.19 -12.30 -9.30
C SER A 129 -7.64 -11.35 -8.19
N LEU A 130 -7.84 -10.06 -8.48
CA LEU A 130 -8.35 -9.07 -7.52
C LEU A 130 -9.78 -9.38 -7.06
N SER A 131 -10.67 -9.79 -7.99
CA SER A 131 -12.03 -10.20 -7.66
C SER A 131 -12.05 -11.44 -6.77
N ASN A 132 -11.15 -12.40 -7.01
CA ASN A 132 -11.01 -13.60 -6.20
C ASN A 132 -10.55 -13.28 -4.76
N ILE A 133 -9.56 -12.38 -4.58
CA ILE A 133 -9.14 -11.93 -3.25
C ILE A 133 -10.33 -11.37 -2.47
N ARG A 134 -11.13 -10.52 -3.09
CA ARG A 134 -12.34 -9.96 -2.46
C ARG A 134 -13.37 -11.03 -2.12
N ALA A 135 -13.62 -11.96 -3.03
CA ALA A 135 -14.58 -13.07 -2.82
C ALA A 135 -14.14 -14.00 -1.66
N MET A 136 -12.85 -14.14 -1.42
CA MET A 136 -12.28 -14.90 -0.29
C MET A 136 -12.26 -14.11 1.03
N GLY A 137 -12.77 -12.86 1.03
CA GLY A 137 -12.83 -12.00 2.21
C GLY A 137 -11.53 -11.26 2.51
N GLY A 138 -10.61 -11.15 1.55
CA GLY A 138 -9.41 -10.31 1.64
C GLY A 138 -9.66 -8.88 1.11
N SER A 139 -8.74 -7.97 1.42
CA SER A 139 -8.68 -6.63 0.86
C SER A 139 -7.70 -6.65 -0.34
N PRO A 140 -8.21 -6.55 -1.59
CA PRO A 140 -7.37 -6.65 -2.77
C PRO A 140 -6.54 -5.39 -2.98
N SER A 141 -5.27 -5.58 -3.31
CA SER A 141 -4.36 -4.52 -3.68
C SER A 141 -3.52 -4.92 -4.90
N VAL A 142 -3.14 -3.96 -5.72
CA VAL A 142 -2.29 -4.17 -6.89
C VAL A 142 -0.98 -3.41 -6.76
N ALA A 143 0.13 -4.10 -6.99
CA ALA A 143 1.46 -3.50 -7.07
C ALA A 143 1.92 -3.34 -8.50
N LEU A 144 2.77 -2.34 -8.75
CA LEU A 144 3.45 -2.15 -10.03
C LEU A 144 4.93 -1.79 -9.84
N ASN A 145 5.78 -2.43 -10.62
CA ASN A 145 7.23 -2.22 -10.63
C ASN A 145 7.62 -0.83 -11.19
N PRO A 146 8.84 -0.36 -10.95
CA PRO A 146 9.29 0.92 -11.48
C PRO A 146 9.18 1.05 -13.00
N SER A 147 9.48 -0.02 -13.74
CA SER A 147 9.40 -0.03 -15.21
C SER A 147 7.98 -0.15 -15.77
N THR A 148 7.01 -0.57 -14.99
CA THR A 148 5.61 -0.77 -15.42
C THR A 148 4.88 0.57 -15.43
N PRO A 149 4.25 0.96 -16.55
CA PRO A 149 3.54 2.22 -16.64
C PRO A 149 2.28 2.24 -15.75
N ALA A 150 1.88 3.43 -15.30
CA ALA A 150 0.70 3.61 -14.45
C ALA A 150 -0.58 3.04 -15.08
N GLU A 151 -0.69 3.08 -16.41
CA GLU A 151 -1.80 2.60 -17.20
C GLU A 151 -2.12 1.12 -16.98
N ALA A 152 -1.13 0.32 -16.57
CA ALA A 152 -1.32 -1.09 -16.28
C ALA A 152 -2.36 -1.37 -15.18
N VAL A 153 -2.62 -0.39 -14.29
CA VAL A 153 -3.61 -0.52 -13.21
C VAL A 153 -4.87 0.32 -13.43
N GLU A 154 -4.92 1.13 -14.48
CA GLU A 154 -6.01 2.08 -14.70
C GLU A 154 -7.40 1.43 -14.74
N ASN A 155 -7.51 0.28 -15.40
CA ASN A 155 -8.77 -0.45 -15.62
C ASN A 155 -9.18 -1.35 -14.43
N VAL A 156 -8.42 -1.35 -13.34
CA VAL A 156 -8.71 -2.15 -12.13
C VAL A 156 -8.77 -1.31 -10.86
N LEU A 157 -8.69 0.01 -10.97
CA LEU A 157 -8.72 0.92 -9.82
C LEU A 157 -10.02 0.84 -9.01
N ASP A 158 -11.13 0.46 -9.60
CA ASP A 158 -12.44 0.26 -8.96
C ASP A 158 -12.55 -1.07 -8.19
N LEU A 159 -11.62 -2.00 -8.42
CA LEU A 159 -11.61 -3.30 -7.77
C LEU A 159 -10.72 -3.37 -6.55
N VAL A 160 -9.82 -2.41 -6.35
CA VAL A 160 -8.80 -2.44 -5.31
C VAL A 160 -9.12 -1.47 -4.17
N ASP A 161 -8.62 -1.80 -2.99
CA ASP A 161 -8.61 -0.90 -1.84
C ASP A 161 -7.31 -0.08 -1.79
N HIS A 162 -6.22 -0.62 -2.39
CA HIS A 162 -4.90 0.03 -2.45
C HIS A 162 -4.22 -0.18 -3.80
N VAL A 163 -3.38 0.79 -4.16
CA VAL A 163 -2.37 0.64 -5.22
C VAL A 163 -1.00 0.84 -4.61
N LEU A 164 -0.15 -0.18 -4.67
CA LEU A 164 1.24 -0.12 -4.23
C LEU A 164 2.16 0.28 -5.39
N VAL A 165 2.79 1.41 -5.28
CA VAL A 165 3.81 1.86 -6.25
C VAL A 165 5.19 1.52 -5.70
N MET A 166 5.88 0.59 -6.37
CA MET A 166 7.27 0.29 -6.05
C MET A 166 8.15 1.48 -6.40
N THR A 167 8.88 2.00 -5.42
CA THR A 167 9.81 3.12 -5.62
C THR A 167 11.27 2.68 -5.65
N VAL A 168 11.48 1.37 -5.59
CA VAL A 168 12.73 0.64 -5.79
C VAL A 168 12.44 -0.61 -6.61
N ASN A 169 13.46 -1.28 -7.14
CA ASN A 169 13.25 -2.61 -7.73
C ASN A 169 12.95 -3.62 -6.62
N PRO A 170 11.90 -4.45 -6.75
CA PRO A 170 11.57 -5.45 -5.74
C PRO A 170 12.67 -6.50 -5.57
N GLY A 171 12.69 -7.15 -4.40
CA GLY A 171 13.58 -8.28 -4.09
C GLY A 171 14.61 -8.02 -3.00
N PHE A 172 15.09 -6.79 -2.83
CA PHE A 172 16.11 -6.46 -1.82
C PHE A 172 15.84 -5.13 -1.14
N GLY A 173 16.16 -5.08 0.14
CA GLY A 173 16.12 -3.86 0.91
C GLY A 173 17.31 -2.91 0.67
N GLY A 174 17.17 -1.67 1.15
CA GLY A 174 18.28 -0.71 1.23
C GLY A 174 18.60 0.05 -0.05
N GLN A 175 17.78 -0.06 -1.07
CA GLN A 175 17.95 0.62 -2.36
C GLN A 175 17.58 2.10 -2.26
N ALA A 176 18.13 2.91 -3.18
CA ALA A 176 17.76 4.32 -3.29
C ALA A 176 16.39 4.50 -3.96
N TYR A 177 15.61 5.47 -3.47
CA TYR A 177 14.34 5.88 -4.09
C TYR A 177 14.54 6.30 -5.54
N ILE A 178 13.70 5.81 -6.44
CA ILE A 178 13.68 6.15 -7.88
C ILE A 178 12.82 7.40 -8.09
N PRO A 179 13.42 8.58 -8.42
CA PRO A 179 12.69 9.86 -8.43
C PRO A 179 11.51 9.92 -9.40
N THR A 180 11.60 9.23 -10.53
CA THR A 180 10.54 9.20 -11.56
C THR A 180 9.25 8.53 -11.09
N MET A 181 9.28 7.80 -9.98
CA MET A 181 8.08 7.20 -9.38
C MET A 181 7.12 8.23 -8.80
N THR A 182 7.60 9.44 -8.48
CA THR A 182 6.76 10.54 -8.02
C THR A 182 5.68 10.87 -9.06
N ASP A 183 6.04 11.02 -10.33
CA ASP A 183 5.11 11.34 -11.42
C ASP A 183 4.08 10.21 -11.62
N LYS A 184 4.50 8.95 -11.45
CA LYS A 184 3.59 7.79 -11.50
C LYS A 184 2.56 7.83 -10.37
N ILE A 185 3.00 8.14 -9.15
CA ILE A 185 2.12 8.29 -7.97
C ILE A 185 1.11 9.41 -8.19
N GLU A 186 1.55 10.58 -8.67
CA GLU A 186 0.69 11.72 -8.96
C GLU A 186 -0.36 11.38 -10.03
N LYS A 187 0.04 10.67 -11.09
CA LYS A 187 -0.85 10.23 -12.15
C LYS A 187 -1.95 9.30 -11.64
N ILE A 188 -1.60 8.28 -10.86
CA ILE A 188 -2.57 7.35 -10.26
C ILE A 188 -3.49 8.11 -9.28
N ARG A 189 -2.93 9.01 -8.46
CA ARG A 189 -3.72 9.85 -7.56
C ARG A 189 -4.75 10.67 -8.31
N LYS A 190 -4.36 11.26 -9.44
CA LYS A 190 -5.28 12.03 -10.28
C LYS A 190 -6.46 11.19 -10.75
N TRP A 191 -6.23 9.97 -11.26
CA TRP A 191 -7.32 9.09 -11.69
C TRP A 191 -8.27 8.69 -10.56
N ILE A 192 -7.73 8.37 -9.38
CA ILE A 192 -8.51 8.03 -8.19
C ILE A 192 -9.45 9.19 -7.82
N VAL A 193 -8.93 10.42 -7.84
CA VAL A 193 -9.70 11.63 -7.51
C VAL A 193 -10.73 11.95 -8.59
N ASP A 194 -10.33 11.96 -9.86
CA ASP A 194 -11.20 12.30 -10.99
C ASP A 194 -12.40 11.33 -11.10
N ARG A 195 -12.19 10.06 -10.72
CA ARG A 195 -13.23 9.02 -10.72
C ARG A 195 -13.99 8.93 -9.39
N GLY A 196 -13.60 9.67 -8.36
CA GLY A 196 -14.20 9.64 -7.02
C GLY A 196 -14.04 8.29 -6.30
N LEU A 197 -12.97 7.55 -6.58
CA LEU A 197 -12.72 6.24 -6.00
C LEU A 197 -12.18 6.33 -4.57
N ASP A 198 -12.53 5.35 -3.73
CA ASP A 198 -12.02 5.20 -2.35
C ASP A 198 -10.82 4.23 -2.33
N VAL A 199 -9.74 4.62 -2.98
CA VAL A 199 -8.52 3.82 -3.14
C VAL A 199 -7.34 4.53 -2.50
N ASP A 200 -6.58 3.80 -1.68
CA ASP A 200 -5.34 4.31 -1.09
C ASP A 200 -4.16 4.14 -2.07
N ILE A 201 -3.17 5.01 -1.96
CA ILE A 201 -1.87 4.80 -2.60
C ILE A 201 -0.86 4.50 -1.51
N GLU A 202 -0.19 3.41 -1.70
CA GLU A 202 0.93 2.97 -0.90
C GLU A 202 2.23 3.08 -1.70
N VAL A 203 3.34 3.31 -1.02
CA VAL A 203 4.66 3.37 -1.64
C VAL A 203 5.61 2.47 -0.88
N ASP A 204 6.29 1.58 -1.59
CA ASP A 204 7.36 0.74 -1.07
C ASP A 204 8.71 1.20 -1.59
N GLY A 205 9.69 1.23 -0.68
CA GLY A 205 11.05 1.62 -0.93
C GLY A 205 11.61 2.57 0.11
N CYS A 206 12.84 3.06 -0.08
CA CYS A 206 13.49 3.96 0.88
C CYS A 206 12.86 5.36 0.90
N VAL A 207 11.66 5.49 1.46
CA VAL A 207 11.00 6.79 1.65
C VAL A 207 11.65 7.51 2.84
N LYS A 208 12.66 8.34 2.57
CA LYS A 208 13.29 9.20 3.59
C LYS A 208 12.46 10.48 3.79
N ILE A 209 12.53 11.05 5.00
CA ILE A 209 11.86 12.32 5.34
C ILE A 209 12.13 13.46 4.33
N LYS A 210 13.29 13.44 3.65
CA LYS A 210 13.64 14.43 2.61
C LYS A 210 12.91 14.22 1.29
N SER A 211 12.66 12.98 0.86
CA SER A 211 11.86 12.69 -0.35
C SER A 211 10.36 12.87 -0.09
N SER A 212 9.92 12.63 1.14
CA SER A 212 8.54 12.88 1.56
C SER A 212 8.17 14.37 1.65
N ARG A 213 9.13 15.32 1.60
CA ARG A 213 8.79 16.77 1.63
C ARG A 213 8.03 17.23 0.39
N ARG A 214 8.23 16.62 -0.78
CA ARG A 214 7.39 16.87 -1.97
C ARG A 214 6.02 16.21 -1.85
N LEU A 215 5.95 15.00 -1.30
CA LEU A 215 4.69 14.33 -0.95
C LEU A 215 3.99 14.99 0.26
N ARG A 216 4.74 15.74 1.07
CA ARG A 216 4.30 16.38 2.31
C ARG A 216 3.69 17.76 2.18
N ALA A 217 3.75 18.42 1.04
CA ALA A 217 3.25 19.79 0.93
C ALA A 217 1.77 19.93 1.34
N GLU A 218 1.03 18.82 1.45
CA GLU A 218 -0.41 18.84 1.71
C GLU A 218 -0.90 18.11 2.98
N SER A 219 -0.11 17.33 3.74
CA SER A 219 -0.72 16.43 4.75
C SER A 219 -0.03 16.24 6.10
N LEU A 220 0.86 17.10 6.60
CA LEU A 220 1.58 16.80 7.85
C LEU A 220 1.32 17.75 9.01
N ARG A 221 0.51 17.27 9.96
CA ARG A 221 0.70 17.55 11.40
C ARG A 221 1.66 16.50 11.97
N ARG A 222 2.61 16.95 12.79
CA ARG A 222 3.71 16.14 13.37
C ARG A 222 3.17 14.90 14.12
N PRO A 223 3.67 13.67 13.84
CA PRO A 223 3.39 12.51 14.69
C PRO A 223 4.05 12.69 16.08
N PRO A 224 3.51 12.06 17.14
CA PRO A 224 4.08 12.10 18.50
C PRO A 224 5.55 11.62 18.51
N ARG A 225 6.36 12.18 19.40
CA ARG A 225 7.82 11.92 19.47
C ARG A 225 8.18 10.43 19.60
N HIS A 226 7.35 9.64 20.28
CA HIS A 226 7.57 8.20 20.51
C HIS A 226 7.50 7.32 19.25
N ARG A 227 6.81 7.75 18.18
CA ARG A 227 6.75 7.00 16.90
C ARG A 227 8.06 7.06 16.09
N ARG A 228 8.99 7.97 16.40
CA ARG A 228 10.23 8.15 15.63
C ARG A 228 11.30 7.11 15.96
N ASP A 229 11.40 6.73 17.23
CA ASP A 229 12.52 5.91 17.73
C ASP A 229 12.28 4.43 17.42
N ALA A 230 11.03 3.97 17.46
CA ALA A 230 10.66 2.62 17.11
C ALA A 230 10.74 2.35 15.59
N CYS A 231 10.44 3.38 14.77
CA CYS A 231 10.61 3.30 13.33
C CYS A 231 12.09 3.33 12.89
N SER A 232 13.02 3.66 13.80
CA SER A 232 14.46 3.59 13.56
C SER A 232 15.04 2.18 13.74
N MET A 233 14.37 1.32 14.51
CA MET A 233 14.74 -0.10 14.65
C MET A 233 14.19 -0.97 13.53
N ALA A 234 12.99 -0.68 12.99
CA ALA A 234 12.46 -1.29 11.77
C ALA A 234 13.15 -0.68 10.54
N TRP A 235 14.36 -1.06 10.32
CA TRP A 235 15.24 -0.50 9.32
C TRP A 235 14.69 -0.65 7.90
N ARG A 236 14.33 0.49 7.26
CA ARG A 236 14.41 0.77 5.82
C ARG A 236 13.15 0.83 4.99
N TYR A 237 11.97 0.48 5.47
CA TYR A 237 10.74 0.64 4.66
C TYR A 237 9.71 1.46 5.42
N ARG A 238 9.25 2.55 4.81
CA ARG A 238 8.09 3.32 5.28
C ARG A 238 7.08 3.33 4.15
N PHE A 239 5.93 2.76 4.43
CA PHE A 239 4.78 2.82 3.56
C PHE A 239 3.91 4.01 3.96
N LEU A 240 3.39 4.71 2.97
CA LEU A 240 2.58 5.89 3.15
C LEU A 240 1.25 5.67 2.44
N THR A 241 0.15 5.50 3.20
CA THR A 241 -1.19 5.46 2.63
C THR A 241 -1.88 6.81 2.77
N VAL A 242 -2.47 7.32 1.69
CA VAL A 242 -3.27 8.56 1.68
C VAL A 242 -4.64 8.25 1.08
N ARG A 243 -5.69 8.25 1.91
CA ARG A 243 -7.07 7.95 1.48
C ARG A 243 -7.91 9.21 1.21
N PRO A 244 -8.81 9.23 0.19
CA PRO A 244 -9.90 10.20 0.08
C PRO A 244 -11.06 9.84 1.04
N ARG A 245 -11.91 10.81 1.40
CA ARG A 245 -13.12 10.57 2.23
C ARG A 245 -14.23 9.91 1.40
N ARG A 246 -14.93 8.90 1.97
CA ARG A 246 -16.20 8.40 1.42
C ARG A 246 -17.21 9.54 1.29
N ARG A 247 -17.84 9.68 0.12
CA ARG A 247 -19.13 10.37 0.03
C ARG A 247 -20.17 9.46 0.69
N ARG A 248 -20.96 10.03 1.64
CA ARG A 248 -22.16 9.35 2.14
C ARG A 248 -23.08 9.13 0.95
N GLU A 249 -23.56 7.90 0.83
CA GLU A 249 -24.61 7.55 -0.10
C GLU A 249 -25.81 8.49 0.13
N MET A 250 -26.17 9.25 -0.90
CA MET A 250 -27.53 9.81 -0.98
C MET A 250 -28.39 8.72 -1.59
N THR A 251 -29.17 8.05 -0.76
CA THR A 251 -30.29 7.21 -1.18
C THR A 251 -31.32 8.07 -1.88
N TRP A 252 -31.67 7.68 -3.10
CA TRP A 252 -32.90 8.04 -3.78
C TRP A 252 -33.98 7.01 -3.46
#